data_45938f5064d9a795fba4ea55f32a3d4e
#
_entry.id   45938f5064d9a795fba4ea55f32a3d4e
#
_cell.length_a   1.000
_cell.length_b   1.000
_cell.length_c   1.000
_cell.angle_alpha   90.00
_cell.angle_beta   90.00
_cell.angle_gamma   90.00
#
_symmetry.space_group_name_H-M   'P 1'
#
loop_
_entity.id
_entity.type
_entity.pdbx_description
1 polymer ?
#
loop_
_entity_poly.entity_id
_entity_poly.type
_entity_poly.pdbx_seq_one_letter_code
_entity_poly.pdbx_strand_id
1 'polypeptide(L)'
;MPVERIGDRPVWEHRASRMRLALWSGWLALVALFVYCWQVMTQDTIWAFVYDAPRQAADLGSRMVPPRWEYMERLWLPLWDTINIATLGTLLAIVIAAPLAFLAARNTTPSVRLVRPLALLLIVASRSINSLIWALLLVTIIGPGLLAGIIAIGLRSIGFIAKLLYEAIEEIDRSQVEAVTATGASAAQVINYGIVPQILPAFFGIVVFRWDINIRESTILGLVGAGGIGLQLQASLNVLAWPQVTLIFIVILATVVVSEWVSAKVRHAVI
;
A
#
# COMPACT_ATOMS: atom_id res chain seq x y z
N MET A 1 14.64 -37.47 24.30
CA MET A 1 13.21 -37.72 24.13
C MET A 1 12.66 -38.18 25.48
N PRO A 2 11.66 -37.57 26.06
CA PRO A 2 11.15 -37.99 27.37
C PRO A 2 10.30 -39.24 27.18
N VAL A 3 10.90 -40.37 27.52
CA VAL A 3 10.18 -41.64 27.70
C VAL A 3 9.94 -41.76 29.19
N GLU A 4 8.72 -41.57 29.66
CA GLU A 4 8.34 -41.86 31.03
C GLU A 4 7.92 -43.32 31.13
N ARG A 5 8.42 -44.04 32.14
CA ARG A 5 7.99 -45.42 32.45
C ARG A 5 6.79 -45.35 33.39
N ILE A 6 5.62 -45.73 32.92
CA ILE A 6 4.43 -45.92 33.73
C ILE A 6 4.28 -47.43 33.94
N GLY A 7 4.76 -47.94 35.09
CA GLY A 7 4.89 -49.39 35.37
C GLY A 7 5.97 -50.03 34.47
N ASP A 8 5.70 -51.20 33.91
CA ASP A 8 6.65 -51.95 33.10
C ASP A 8 6.61 -51.61 31.58
N ARG A 9 5.82 -50.61 31.17
CA ARG A 9 5.67 -50.22 29.78
C ARG A 9 6.26 -48.82 29.54
N PRO A 10 7.18 -48.66 28.56
CA PRO A 10 7.64 -47.34 28.15
C PRO A 10 6.51 -46.64 27.40
N VAL A 11 6.01 -45.52 27.93
CA VAL A 11 5.02 -44.65 27.28
C VAL A 11 5.74 -43.42 26.71
N TRP A 12 5.60 -43.24 25.41
CA TRP A 12 6.14 -42.03 24.75
C TRP A 12 5.18 -40.86 25.00
N GLU A 13 5.62 -39.86 25.78
CA GLU A 13 4.89 -38.60 25.92
C GLU A 13 5.51 -37.56 25.03
N HIS A 14 4.71 -36.98 24.13
CA HIS A 14 5.15 -35.93 23.19
C HIS A 14 5.69 -34.69 23.93
N ARG A 15 5.26 -34.44 25.17
CA ARG A 15 5.71 -33.31 26.01
C ARG A 15 5.63 -33.69 27.50
N ALA A 16 6.70 -33.40 28.22
CA ALA A 16 6.72 -33.58 29.69
C ALA A 16 5.58 -32.82 30.35
N SER A 17 5.02 -33.37 31.46
CA SER A 17 3.91 -32.77 32.20
C SER A 17 4.13 -31.30 32.57
N ARG A 18 5.38 -30.94 32.93
CA ARG A 18 5.77 -29.55 33.23
C ARG A 18 5.64 -28.63 32.00
N MET A 19 5.96 -29.13 30.81
CA MET A 19 5.85 -28.36 29.56
C MET A 19 4.38 -28.17 29.13
N ARG A 20 3.53 -29.19 29.38
CA ARG A 20 2.08 -29.05 29.19
C ARG A 20 1.49 -28.00 30.13
N LEU A 21 1.88 -28.01 31.39
CA LEU A 21 1.41 -27.05 32.40
C LEU A 21 1.89 -25.61 32.04
N ALA A 22 3.14 -25.45 31.61
CA ALA A 22 3.65 -24.18 31.14
C ALA A 22 2.94 -23.67 29.88
N LEU A 23 2.56 -24.54 28.96
CA LEU A 23 1.78 -24.16 27.77
C LEU A 23 0.34 -23.74 28.16
N TRP A 24 -0.31 -24.50 29.06
CA TRP A 24 -1.64 -24.12 29.52
C TRP A 24 -1.64 -22.83 30.31
N SER A 25 -0.64 -22.62 31.17
CA SER A 25 -0.48 -21.33 31.89
C SER A 25 -0.19 -20.18 30.93
N GLY A 26 0.60 -20.41 29.88
CA GLY A 26 0.83 -19.42 28.81
C GLY A 26 -0.45 -19.06 28.05
N TRP A 27 -1.26 -20.05 27.70
CA TRP A 27 -2.55 -19.81 27.08
C TRP A 27 -3.54 -19.07 27.99
N LEU A 28 -3.58 -19.45 29.29
CA LEU A 28 -4.41 -18.75 30.27
C LEU A 28 -3.96 -17.30 30.45
N ALA A 29 -2.66 -17.07 30.54
CA ALA A 29 -2.13 -15.69 30.61
C ALA A 29 -2.47 -14.87 29.37
N LEU A 30 -2.39 -15.47 28.17
CA LEU A 30 -2.74 -14.80 26.92
C LEU A 30 -4.23 -14.48 26.86
N VAL A 31 -5.11 -15.41 27.27
CA VAL A 31 -6.55 -15.18 27.35
C VAL A 31 -6.87 -14.11 28.39
N ALA A 32 -6.23 -14.16 29.57
CA ALA A 32 -6.41 -13.14 30.62
C ALA A 32 -5.97 -11.75 30.13
N LEU A 33 -4.83 -11.67 29.43
CA LEU A 33 -4.37 -10.44 28.81
C LEU A 33 -5.34 -9.93 27.76
N PHE A 34 -5.86 -10.82 26.91
CA PHE A 34 -6.85 -10.45 25.90
C PHE A 34 -8.13 -9.91 26.54
N VAL A 35 -8.66 -10.60 27.55
CA VAL A 35 -9.86 -10.15 28.29
C VAL A 35 -9.62 -8.80 28.97
N TYR A 36 -8.45 -8.62 29.60
CA TYR A 36 -8.08 -7.36 30.23
C TYR A 36 -8.00 -6.21 29.18
N CYS A 37 -7.29 -6.43 28.07
CA CYS A 37 -7.23 -5.43 27.00
C CYS A 37 -8.62 -5.12 26.42
N TRP A 38 -9.44 -6.15 26.20
CA TRP A 38 -10.82 -5.98 25.76
C TRP A 38 -11.62 -5.13 26.74
N GLN A 39 -11.56 -5.43 28.02
CA GLN A 39 -12.28 -4.70 29.05
C GLN A 39 -11.86 -3.22 29.12
N VAL A 40 -10.55 -2.98 29.09
CA VAL A 40 -10.00 -1.59 29.10
C VAL A 40 -10.45 -0.83 27.85
N MET A 41 -10.39 -1.45 26.67
CA MET A 41 -10.77 -0.79 25.42
C MET A 41 -12.28 -0.55 25.28
N THR A 42 -13.10 -1.35 25.97
CA THR A 42 -14.57 -1.28 25.88
C THR A 42 -15.22 -0.54 27.06
N GLN A 43 -14.44 -0.06 28.03
CA GLN A 43 -14.96 0.64 29.21
C GLN A 43 -15.83 1.86 28.85
N ASP A 44 -15.40 2.65 27.87
CA ASP A 44 -16.10 3.86 27.42
C ASP A 44 -17.08 3.59 26.28
N THR A 45 -17.24 2.34 25.87
CA THR A 45 -18.15 1.98 24.77
C THR A 45 -19.59 2.02 25.22
N ILE A 46 -20.40 2.86 24.58
CA ILE A 46 -21.86 2.93 24.81
C ILE A 46 -22.50 1.73 24.09
N TRP A 47 -22.64 0.64 24.80
CA TRP A 47 -23.17 -0.62 24.28
C TRP A 47 -24.57 -0.50 23.65
N ALA A 48 -25.37 0.48 24.08
CA ALA A 48 -26.67 0.77 23.48
C ALA A 48 -26.56 1.03 21.97
N PHE A 49 -25.53 1.76 21.50
CA PHE A 49 -25.31 1.97 20.07
C PHE A 49 -24.91 0.69 19.35
N VAL A 50 -24.15 -0.19 19.99
CA VAL A 50 -23.75 -1.46 19.40
C VAL A 50 -24.96 -2.39 19.21
N TYR A 51 -25.86 -2.44 20.16
CA TYR A 51 -27.10 -3.23 20.04
C TYR A 51 -28.08 -2.67 19.00
N ASP A 52 -28.11 -1.35 18.82
CA ASP A 52 -28.97 -0.69 17.82
C ASP A 52 -28.31 -0.60 16.43
N ALA A 53 -27.02 -0.92 16.31
CA ALA A 53 -26.27 -0.83 15.06
C ALA A 53 -26.92 -1.60 13.89
N PRO A 54 -27.45 -2.85 14.04
CA PRO A 54 -28.10 -3.54 12.93
C PRO A 54 -29.33 -2.79 12.41
N ARG A 55 -30.11 -2.16 13.28
CA ARG A 55 -31.30 -1.38 12.91
C ARG A 55 -30.91 -0.11 12.18
N GLN A 56 -29.90 0.61 12.69
CA GLN A 56 -29.36 1.82 12.03
C GLN A 56 -28.75 1.48 10.67
N ALA A 57 -28.04 0.35 10.55
CA ALA A 57 -27.49 -0.09 9.27
C ALA A 57 -28.60 -0.43 8.26
N ALA A 58 -29.69 -1.06 8.68
CA ALA A 58 -30.84 -1.33 7.82
C ALA A 58 -31.54 -0.05 7.35
N ASP A 59 -31.73 0.93 8.25
CA ASP A 59 -32.31 2.25 7.92
C ASP A 59 -31.40 3.01 6.93
N LEU A 60 -30.08 3.04 7.19
CA LEU A 60 -29.12 3.64 6.26
C LEU A 60 -29.14 2.95 4.90
N GLY A 61 -29.14 1.61 4.86
CA GLY A 61 -29.22 0.83 3.64
C GLY A 61 -30.49 1.15 2.82
N SER A 62 -31.63 1.33 3.48
CA SER A 62 -32.89 1.69 2.83
C SER A 62 -32.84 3.08 2.19
N ARG A 63 -32.10 4.03 2.79
CA ARG A 63 -31.90 5.39 2.24
C ARG A 63 -30.87 5.42 1.11
N MET A 64 -30.01 4.44 1.03
CA MET A 64 -28.98 4.32 0.00
C MET A 64 -29.54 3.81 -1.34
N VAL A 65 -30.72 3.18 -1.37
CA VAL A 65 -31.35 2.59 -2.55
C VAL A 65 -32.67 3.31 -2.85
N PRO A 66 -32.92 3.69 -4.13
CA PRO A 66 -32.11 3.50 -5.33
C PRO A 66 -30.97 4.52 -5.49
N PRO A 67 -29.87 4.17 -6.18
CA PRO A 67 -28.81 5.12 -6.53
C PRO A 67 -29.35 6.25 -7.43
N ARG A 68 -28.85 7.46 -7.25
CA ARG A 68 -29.26 8.61 -8.09
C ARG A 68 -28.44 8.67 -9.37
N TRP A 69 -28.86 7.98 -10.41
CA TRP A 69 -28.14 7.87 -11.69
C TRP A 69 -27.91 9.20 -12.41
N GLU A 70 -28.81 10.16 -12.27
CA GLU A 70 -28.66 11.51 -12.85
C GLU A 70 -27.39 12.24 -12.36
N TYR A 71 -26.88 11.87 -11.18
CA TYR A 71 -25.67 12.45 -10.64
C TYR A 71 -24.39 11.99 -11.35
N MET A 72 -24.47 10.95 -12.20
CA MET A 72 -23.34 10.42 -12.96
C MET A 72 -22.66 11.47 -13.85
N GLU A 73 -23.45 12.38 -14.45
CA GLU A 73 -22.89 13.45 -15.28
C GLU A 73 -21.90 14.34 -14.55
N ARG A 74 -22.10 14.54 -13.24
CA ARG A 74 -21.22 15.35 -12.39
C ARG A 74 -19.98 14.61 -11.92
N LEU A 75 -19.93 13.28 -12.08
CA LEU A 75 -18.84 12.45 -11.59
C LEU A 75 -17.72 12.24 -12.63
N TRP A 76 -17.96 12.49 -13.92
CA TRP A 76 -16.98 12.24 -14.98
C TRP A 76 -15.70 13.05 -14.79
N LEU A 77 -15.80 14.34 -14.53
CA LEU A 77 -14.63 15.19 -14.31
C LEU A 77 -13.87 14.81 -13.03
N PRO A 78 -14.51 14.68 -11.85
CA PRO A 78 -13.84 14.19 -10.64
C PRO A 78 -13.21 12.80 -10.78
N LEU A 79 -13.83 11.91 -11.57
CA LEU A 79 -13.27 10.59 -11.86
C LEU A 79 -11.98 10.70 -12.69
N TRP A 80 -12.00 11.53 -13.73
CA TRP A 80 -10.83 11.83 -14.54
C TRP A 80 -9.71 12.46 -13.71
N ASP A 81 -10.04 13.39 -12.82
CA ASP A 81 -9.10 13.98 -11.88
C ASP A 81 -8.45 12.94 -10.96
N THR A 82 -9.23 11.97 -10.47
CA THR A 82 -8.72 10.86 -9.65
C THR A 82 -7.68 10.03 -10.39
N ILE A 83 -7.96 9.69 -11.66
CA ILE A 83 -7.03 8.94 -12.52
C ILE A 83 -5.77 9.77 -12.79
N ASN A 84 -5.92 11.06 -13.07
CA ASN A 84 -4.79 11.96 -13.28
C ASN A 84 -3.90 12.11 -12.04
N ILE A 85 -4.49 12.26 -10.85
CA ILE A 85 -3.74 12.32 -9.59
C ILE A 85 -2.89 11.05 -9.42
N ALA A 86 -3.47 9.87 -9.62
CA ALA A 86 -2.78 8.61 -9.50
C ALA A 86 -1.65 8.45 -10.55
N THR A 87 -1.95 8.80 -11.80
CA THR A 87 -1.01 8.65 -12.92
C THR A 87 0.16 9.62 -12.82
N LEU A 88 -0.13 10.92 -12.65
CA LEU A 88 0.92 11.95 -12.54
C LEU A 88 1.74 11.77 -11.26
N GLY A 89 1.11 11.39 -10.14
CA GLY A 89 1.81 11.06 -8.89
C GLY A 89 2.75 9.86 -9.06
N THR A 90 2.32 8.83 -9.80
CA THR A 90 3.18 7.68 -10.11
C THR A 90 4.34 8.07 -11.03
N LEU A 91 4.09 8.85 -12.08
CA LEU A 91 5.15 9.34 -12.99
C LEU A 91 6.17 10.19 -12.25
N LEU A 92 5.72 11.12 -11.40
CA LEU A 92 6.61 11.91 -10.55
C LEU A 92 7.48 11.02 -9.66
N ALA A 93 6.88 9.99 -9.08
CA ALA A 93 7.60 9.05 -8.24
C ALA A 93 8.66 8.27 -9.02
N ILE A 94 8.38 7.82 -10.24
CA ILE A 94 9.32 7.06 -11.08
C ILE A 94 10.58 7.89 -11.37
N VAL A 95 10.42 9.15 -11.75
CA VAL A 95 11.54 10.04 -12.09
C VAL A 95 12.53 10.16 -10.94
N ILE A 96 12.04 10.16 -9.69
CA ILE A 96 12.90 10.30 -8.50
C ILE A 96 13.32 8.91 -7.98
N ALA A 97 12.43 7.92 -8.01
CA ALA A 97 12.70 6.59 -7.47
C ALA A 97 13.73 5.80 -8.28
N ALA A 98 13.75 5.95 -9.61
CA ALA A 98 14.69 5.20 -10.44
C ALA A 98 16.16 5.55 -10.09
N PRO A 99 16.62 6.80 -10.14
CA PRO A 99 17.99 7.13 -9.74
C PRO A 99 18.27 6.77 -8.27
N LEU A 100 17.30 6.97 -7.38
CA LEU A 100 17.45 6.63 -5.96
C LEU A 100 17.65 5.12 -5.74
N ALA A 101 16.99 4.27 -6.53
CA ALA A 101 17.16 2.83 -6.47
C ALA A 101 18.58 2.40 -6.89
N PHE A 102 19.13 2.99 -7.98
CA PHE A 102 20.51 2.74 -8.39
C PHE A 102 21.54 3.21 -7.35
N LEU A 103 21.25 4.27 -6.62
CA LEU A 103 22.09 4.74 -5.51
C LEU A 103 21.98 3.86 -4.26
N ALA A 104 20.85 3.18 -4.06
CA ALA A 104 20.58 2.32 -2.91
C ALA A 104 21.11 0.89 -3.10
N ALA A 105 21.14 0.37 -4.34
CA ALA A 105 21.59 -0.99 -4.64
C ALA A 105 23.10 -1.15 -4.45
N ARG A 106 23.54 -2.27 -3.81
CA ARG A 106 24.94 -2.53 -3.48
C ARG A 106 25.85 -2.66 -4.70
N ASN A 107 25.31 -3.17 -5.79
CA ASN A 107 26.05 -3.45 -7.01
C ASN A 107 26.20 -2.25 -7.94
N THR A 108 25.45 -1.16 -7.71
CA THR A 108 25.48 0.05 -8.56
C THR A 108 25.86 1.32 -7.81
N THR A 109 25.82 1.31 -6.46
CA THR A 109 26.13 2.48 -5.64
C THR A 109 27.60 2.91 -5.78
N PRO A 110 27.90 4.19 -5.92
CA PRO A 110 29.28 4.67 -5.93
C PRO A 110 29.97 4.55 -4.57
N SER A 111 29.25 4.52 -3.45
CA SER A 111 29.80 4.33 -2.10
C SER A 111 28.83 3.62 -1.17
N VAL A 112 29.19 2.36 -0.81
CA VAL A 112 28.40 1.55 0.12
C VAL A 112 28.34 2.15 1.53
N ARG A 113 29.35 2.95 1.93
CA ARG A 113 29.46 3.50 3.29
C ARG A 113 28.75 4.84 3.48
N LEU A 114 28.63 5.66 2.43
CA LEU A 114 28.05 7.02 2.52
C LEU A 114 26.78 7.17 1.68
N VAL A 115 26.84 6.85 0.39
CA VAL A 115 25.72 7.10 -0.54
C VAL A 115 24.57 6.14 -0.28
N ARG A 116 24.87 4.85 -0.11
CA ARG A 116 23.84 3.84 0.13
C ARG A 116 23.02 4.08 1.40
N PRO A 117 23.60 4.34 2.59
CA PRO A 117 22.81 4.60 3.79
C PRO A 117 21.93 5.83 3.66
N LEU A 118 22.41 6.89 2.98
CA LEU A 118 21.62 8.09 2.74
C LEU A 118 20.45 7.82 1.80
N ALA A 119 20.66 7.07 0.71
CA ALA A 119 19.61 6.65 -0.19
C ALA A 119 18.57 5.78 0.53
N LEU A 120 18.99 4.80 1.33
CA LEU A 120 18.11 3.97 2.14
C LEU A 120 17.31 4.79 3.16
N LEU A 121 17.91 5.78 3.79
CA LEU A 121 17.24 6.67 4.73
C LEU A 121 16.13 7.46 4.03
N LEU A 122 16.38 8.01 2.84
CA LEU A 122 15.37 8.70 2.04
C LEU A 122 14.23 7.77 1.63
N ILE A 123 14.54 6.53 1.21
CA ILE A 123 13.55 5.50 0.87
C ILE A 123 12.66 5.18 2.08
N VAL A 124 13.26 4.96 3.25
CA VAL A 124 12.53 4.65 4.47
C VAL A 124 11.68 5.84 4.92
N ALA A 125 12.23 7.05 4.93
CA ALA A 125 11.52 8.27 5.30
C ALA A 125 10.28 8.51 4.43
N SER A 126 10.42 8.36 3.09
CA SER A 126 9.32 8.48 2.14
C SER A 126 8.18 7.49 2.42
N ARG A 127 8.50 6.26 2.83
CA ARG A 127 7.51 5.19 3.11
C ARG A 127 6.88 5.27 4.48
N SER A 128 7.55 5.88 5.45
CA SER A 128 7.09 5.92 6.84
C SER A 128 5.83 6.77 7.03
N ILE A 129 5.63 7.77 6.16
CA ILE A 129 4.50 8.69 6.23
C ILE A 129 3.43 8.26 5.25
N ASN A 130 2.17 8.17 5.72
CA ASN A 130 1.04 7.83 4.86
C ASN A 130 0.74 8.99 3.88
N SER A 131 0.29 8.65 2.65
CA SER A 131 -0.12 9.63 1.64
C SER A 131 -1.18 10.62 2.14
N LEU A 132 -2.07 10.17 3.03
CA LEU A 132 -3.11 11.02 3.62
C LEU A 132 -2.50 12.12 4.50
N ILE A 133 -1.46 11.83 5.27
CA ILE A 133 -0.76 12.82 6.10
C ILE A 133 -0.04 13.83 5.19
N TRP A 134 0.63 13.35 4.14
CA TRP A 134 1.23 14.22 3.14
C TRP A 134 0.20 15.12 2.47
N ALA A 135 -0.97 14.56 2.11
CA ALA A 135 -2.05 15.35 1.49
C ALA A 135 -2.56 16.44 2.43
N LEU A 136 -2.81 16.14 3.72
CA LEU A 136 -3.23 17.12 4.71
C LEU A 136 -2.22 18.27 4.86
N LEU A 137 -0.92 17.95 4.96
CA LEU A 137 0.14 18.96 5.03
C LEU A 137 0.19 19.82 3.77
N LEU A 138 0.14 19.19 2.59
CA LEU A 138 0.24 19.89 1.32
C LEU A 138 -1.00 20.75 1.05
N VAL A 139 -2.20 20.26 1.37
CA VAL A 139 -3.43 21.04 1.27
C VAL A 139 -3.38 22.28 2.18
N THR A 140 -2.75 22.16 3.35
CA THR A 140 -2.58 23.30 4.26
C THR A 140 -1.56 24.32 3.73
N ILE A 141 -0.50 23.88 3.03
CA ILE A 141 0.60 24.73 2.54
C ILE A 141 0.27 25.33 1.18
N ILE A 142 -0.19 24.51 0.24
CA ILE A 142 -0.38 24.88 -1.18
C ILE A 142 -1.84 25.27 -1.45
N GLY A 143 -2.76 24.82 -0.60
CA GLY A 143 -4.20 24.92 -0.78
C GLY A 143 -4.84 23.63 -1.29
N PRO A 144 -6.18 23.53 -1.20
CA PRO A 144 -6.91 22.38 -1.71
C PRO A 144 -6.82 22.31 -3.25
N GLY A 145 -6.65 21.10 -3.78
CA GLY A 145 -6.61 20.89 -5.23
C GLY A 145 -5.78 19.69 -5.65
N LEU A 146 -5.80 19.41 -6.97
CA LEU A 146 -5.16 18.24 -7.59
C LEU A 146 -3.65 18.17 -7.35
N LEU A 147 -2.97 19.32 -7.32
CA LEU A 147 -1.52 19.39 -7.16
C LEU A 147 -1.07 18.80 -5.82
N ALA A 148 -1.80 19.12 -4.74
CA ALA A 148 -1.51 18.55 -3.42
C ALA A 148 -1.63 17.01 -3.42
N GLY A 149 -2.66 16.48 -4.10
CA GLY A 149 -2.85 15.03 -4.28
C GLY A 149 -1.74 14.36 -5.08
N ILE A 150 -1.34 14.95 -6.20
CA ILE A 150 -0.26 14.45 -7.06
C ILE A 150 1.06 14.35 -6.28
N ILE A 151 1.43 15.42 -5.59
CA ILE A 151 2.67 15.45 -4.80
C ILE A 151 2.61 14.46 -3.63
N ALA A 152 1.47 14.37 -2.92
CA ALA A 152 1.30 13.46 -1.80
C ALA A 152 1.47 11.98 -2.19
N ILE A 153 0.82 11.58 -3.30
CA ILE A 153 0.97 10.24 -3.88
C ILE A 153 2.41 10.04 -4.36
N GLY A 154 2.98 11.03 -5.04
CA GLY A 154 4.35 10.97 -5.53
C GLY A 154 5.36 10.72 -4.41
N LEU A 155 5.33 11.53 -3.37
CA LEU A 155 6.25 11.43 -2.23
C LEU A 155 6.24 10.04 -1.58
N ARG A 156 5.07 9.46 -1.34
CA ARG A 156 4.97 8.11 -0.77
C ARG A 156 5.42 7.04 -1.75
N SER A 157 5.10 7.20 -3.03
CA SER A 157 5.40 6.22 -4.08
C SER A 157 6.88 6.12 -4.39
N ILE A 158 7.66 7.21 -4.22
CA ILE A 158 9.12 7.22 -4.39
C ILE A 158 9.76 6.11 -3.58
N GLY A 159 9.50 6.06 -2.28
CA GLY A 159 10.12 5.06 -1.41
C GLY A 159 9.66 3.63 -1.69
N PHE A 160 8.41 3.44 -2.13
CA PHE A 160 7.88 2.13 -2.48
C PHE A 160 8.54 1.59 -3.76
N ILE A 161 8.53 2.39 -4.84
CA ILE A 161 9.12 2.01 -6.12
C ILE A 161 10.63 1.82 -5.97
N ALA A 162 11.33 2.76 -5.33
CA ALA A 162 12.77 2.70 -5.14
C ALA A 162 13.19 1.46 -4.33
N LYS A 163 12.39 1.07 -3.31
CA LYS A 163 12.69 -0.14 -2.53
C LYS A 163 12.64 -1.39 -3.39
N LEU A 164 11.54 -1.64 -4.06
CA LEU A 164 11.38 -2.86 -4.86
C LEU A 164 12.36 -2.87 -6.04
N LEU A 165 12.65 -1.70 -6.60
CA LEU A 165 13.57 -1.60 -7.73
C LEU A 165 15.03 -1.85 -7.30
N TYR A 166 15.51 -1.31 -6.15
CA TYR A 166 16.88 -1.61 -5.73
C TYR A 166 17.04 -3.09 -5.33
N GLU A 167 16.01 -3.72 -4.75
CA GLU A 167 16.01 -5.15 -4.47
C GLU A 167 16.13 -5.95 -5.79
N ALA A 168 15.35 -5.61 -6.81
CA ALA A 168 15.45 -6.22 -8.13
C ALA A 168 16.85 -6.01 -8.78
N ILE A 169 17.46 -4.83 -8.59
CA ILE A 169 18.83 -4.56 -9.07
C ILE A 169 19.87 -5.41 -8.32
N GLU A 170 19.66 -5.71 -7.03
CA GLU A 170 20.58 -6.55 -6.26
C GLU A 170 20.46 -8.05 -6.62
N GLU A 171 19.31 -8.49 -7.17
CA GLU A 171 19.00 -9.89 -7.51
C GLU A 171 19.40 -10.30 -8.95
N ILE A 172 19.96 -9.40 -9.77
CA ILE A 172 20.34 -9.68 -11.15
C ILE A 172 21.41 -10.75 -11.27
N ASP A 173 21.46 -11.43 -12.42
CA ASP A 173 22.54 -12.37 -12.76
C ASP A 173 23.84 -11.61 -13.03
N ARG A 174 24.81 -11.79 -12.14
CA ARG A 174 26.13 -11.14 -12.23
C ARG A 174 26.95 -11.65 -13.42
N SER A 175 26.74 -12.87 -13.88
CA SER A 175 27.50 -13.42 -15.01
C SER A 175 27.29 -12.61 -16.29
N GLN A 176 26.07 -12.13 -16.52
CA GLN A 176 25.76 -11.27 -17.66
C GLN A 176 26.44 -9.90 -17.53
N VAL A 177 26.48 -9.33 -16.32
CA VAL A 177 27.16 -8.07 -16.05
C VAL A 177 28.67 -8.19 -16.24
N GLU A 178 29.27 -9.28 -15.78
CA GLU A 178 30.70 -9.60 -15.95
C GLU A 178 31.05 -9.80 -17.43
N ALA A 179 30.19 -10.48 -18.20
CA ALA A 179 30.39 -10.66 -19.64
C ALA A 179 30.46 -9.31 -20.39
N VAL A 180 29.55 -8.38 -20.08
CA VAL A 180 29.57 -7.01 -20.66
C VAL A 180 30.81 -6.25 -20.19
N THR A 181 31.19 -6.38 -18.92
CA THR A 181 32.38 -5.70 -18.39
C THR A 181 33.67 -6.21 -19.04
N ALA A 182 33.78 -7.52 -19.33
CA ALA A 182 34.93 -8.14 -19.97
C ALA A 182 35.19 -7.62 -21.39
N THR A 183 34.19 -7.02 -22.07
CA THR A 183 34.39 -6.36 -23.38
C THR A 183 35.05 -4.98 -23.30
N GLY A 184 35.39 -4.51 -22.09
CA GLY A 184 35.95 -3.16 -21.88
C GLY A 184 34.88 -2.07 -21.84
N ALA A 185 33.60 -2.41 -21.61
CA ALA A 185 32.51 -1.47 -21.54
C ALA A 185 32.67 -0.48 -20.39
N SER A 186 32.31 0.78 -20.61
CA SER A 186 32.25 1.81 -19.57
C SER A 186 31.12 1.51 -18.55
N ALA A 187 31.19 2.10 -17.35
CA ALA A 187 30.17 1.90 -16.31
C ALA A 187 28.74 2.20 -16.80
N ALA A 188 28.56 3.25 -17.62
CA ALA A 188 27.26 3.57 -18.21
C ALA A 188 26.78 2.50 -19.20
N GLN A 189 27.69 1.92 -19.99
CA GLN A 189 27.38 0.83 -20.91
C GLN A 189 27.03 -0.46 -20.14
N VAL A 190 27.74 -0.76 -19.06
CA VAL A 190 27.43 -1.90 -18.19
C VAL A 190 26.03 -1.75 -17.59
N ILE A 191 25.65 -0.56 -17.12
CA ILE A 191 24.29 -0.31 -16.62
C ILE A 191 23.26 -0.52 -17.75
N ASN A 192 23.46 0.08 -18.91
CA ASN A 192 22.47 0.05 -20.00
C ASN A 192 22.33 -1.32 -20.66
N TYR A 193 23.40 -2.10 -20.80
CA TYR A 193 23.38 -3.36 -21.51
C TYR A 193 23.43 -4.59 -20.60
N GLY A 194 23.99 -4.47 -19.40
CA GLY A 194 24.11 -5.58 -18.45
C GLY A 194 23.04 -5.59 -17.37
N ILE A 195 22.60 -4.41 -16.89
CA ILE A 195 21.66 -4.30 -15.74
C ILE A 195 20.25 -3.98 -16.19
N VAL A 196 20.07 -2.88 -16.93
CA VAL A 196 18.73 -2.39 -17.30
C VAL A 196 17.86 -3.43 -18.00
N PRO A 197 18.35 -4.22 -18.98
CA PRO A 197 17.51 -5.24 -19.63
C PRO A 197 16.97 -6.31 -18.67
N GLN A 198 17.74 -6.68 -17.65
CA GLN A 198 17.33 -7.67 -16.66
C GLN A 198 16.26 -7.17 -15.71
N ILE A 199 16.32 -5.88 -15.32
CA ILE A 199 15.37 -5.29 -14.37
C ILE A 199 14.12 -4.70 -15.03
N LEU A 200 14.11 -4.52 -16.34
CA LEU A 200 13.03 -3.83 -17.06
C LEU A 200 11.66 -4.50 -16.87
N PRO A 201 11.52 -5.85 -16.96
CA PRO A 201 10.26 -6.51 -16.67
C PRO A 201 9.78 -6.28 -15.23
N ALA A 202 10.68 -6.41 -14.24
CA ALA A 202 10.39 -6.15 -12.85
C ALA A 202 9.99 -4.69 -12.62
N PHE A 203 10.70 -3.74 -13.25
CA PHE A 203 10.39 -2.31 -13.17
C PHE A 203 8.97 -2.00 -13.63
N PHE A 204 8.56 -2.48 -14.81
CA PHE A 204 7.20 -2.26 -15.30
C PHE A 204 6.15 -2.92 -14.39
N GLY A 205 6.43 -4.13 -13.88
CA GLY A 205 5.57 -4.81 -12.92
C GLY A 205 5.36 -3.97 -11.65
N ILE A 206 6.44 -3.42 -11.07
CA ILE A 206 6.42 -2.57 -9.87
C ILE A 206 5.64 -1.28 -10.12
N VAL A 207 5.88 -0.62 -11.26
CA VAL A 207 5.25 0.65 -11.63
C VAL A 207 3.74 0.48 -11.80
N VAL A 208 3.31 -0.52 -12.56
CA VAL A 208 1.89 -0.77 -12.81
C VAL A 208 1.16 -1.18 -11.53
N PHE A 209 1.80 -2.00 -10.70
CA PHE A 209 1.26 -2.37 -9.39
C PHE A 209 1.10 -1.14 -8.48
N ARG A 210 2.09 -0.24 -8.47
CA ARG A 210 2.00 0.98 -7.68
C ARG A 210 0.95 1.95 -8.21
N TRP A 211 0.81 2.06 -9.53
CA TRP A 211 -0.22 2.87 -10.16
C TRP A 211 -1.64 2.41 -9.77
N ASP A 212 -1.90 1.11 -9.78
CA ASP A 212 -3.18 0.54 -9.33
C ASP A 212 -3.48 0.88 -7.86
N ILE A 213 -2.49 0.76 -6.97
CA ILE A 213 -2.64 1.19 -5.57
C ILE A 213 -2.92 2.69 -5.49
N ASN A 214 -2.25 3.51 -6.29
CA ASN A 214 -2.39 4.95 -6.28
C ASN A 214 -3.79 5.40 -6.74
N ILE A 215 -4.46 4.67 -7.63
CA ILE A 215 -5.87 4.93 -7.98
C ILE A 215 -6.77 4.80 -6.75
N ARG A 216 -6.59 3.76 -5.96
CA ARG A 216 -7.35 3.58 -4.71
C ARG A 216 -7.01 4.66 -3.67
N GLU A 217 -5.73 4.99 -3.51
CA GLU A 217 -5.30 6.04 -2.60
C GLU A 217 -5.85 7.42 -3.00
N SER A 218 -5.90 7.76 -4.30
CA SER A 218 -6.38 9.05 -4.78
C SER A 218 -7.86 9.30 -4.44
N THR A 219 -8.69 8.24 -4.36
CA THR A 219 -10.09 8.37 -3.94
C THR A 219 -10.20 8.83 -2.48
N ILE A 220 -9.30 8.36 -1.62
CA ILE A 220 -9.29 8.72 -0.19
C ILE A 220 -8.72 10.12 0.03
N LEU A 221 -7.71 10.52 -0.76
CA LEU A 221 -7.08 11.84 -0.66
C LEU A 221 -8.08 12.98 -0.95
N GLY A 222 -9.09 12.72 -1.77
CA GLY A 222 -10.17 13.68 -2.01
C GLY A 222 -10.95 14.06 -0.76
N LEU A 223 -11.08 13.18 0.24
CA LEU A 223 -11.74 13.46 1.52
C LEU A 223 -11.02 14.55 2.35
N VAL A 224 -9.74 14.77 2.09
CA VAL A 224 -8.93 15.80 2.76
C VAL A 224 -8.69 17.02 1.86
N GLY A 225 -9.45 17.16 0.77
CA GLY A 225 -9.37 18.33 -0.11
C GLY A 225 -8.34 18.23 -1.24
N ALA A 226 -7.75 17.07 -1.48
CA ALA A 226 -6.78 16.86 -2.56
C ALA A 226 -7.43 16.63 -3.95
N GLY A 227 -8.72 16.90 -4.10
CA GLY A 227 -9.45 16.81 -5.38
C GLY A 227 -9.98 15.41 -5.71
N GLY A 228 -10.45 15.24 -6.95
CA GLY A 228 -10.95 13.96 -7.44
C GLY A 228 -12.32 13.55 -6.89
N ILE A 229 -12.68 12.27 -7.10
CA ILE A 229 -13.99 11.72 -6.73
C ILE A 229 -14.25 11.73 -5.21
N GLY A 230 -13.19 11.66 -4.41
CA GLY A 230 -13.30 11.72 -2.94
C GLY A 230 -13.84 13.05 -2.43
N LEU A 231 -13.60 14.16 -3.13
CA LEU A 231 -14.18 15.46 -2.78
C LEU A 231 -15.71 15.45 -2.98
N GLN A 232 -16.20 14.80 -4.03
CA GLN A 232 -17.65 14.64 -4.27
C GLN A 232 -18.28 13.72 -3.23
N LEU A 233 -17.56 12.68 -2.81
CA LEU A 233 -17.98 11.81 -1.71
C LEU A 233 -18.14 12.61 -0.41
N GLN A 234 -17.12 13.41 -0.04
CA GLN A 234 -17.17 14.27 1.15
C GLN A 234 -18.34 15.25 1.10
N ALA A 235 -18.53 15.92 -0.03
CA ALA A 235 -19.64 16.85 -0.23
C ALA A 235 -21.00 16.15 -0.06
N SER A 236 -21.19 14.96 -0.66
CA SER A 236 -22.44 14.20 -0.55
C SER A 236 -22.69 13.66 0.86
N LEU A 237 -21.64 13.27 1.59
CA LEU A 237 -21.72 12.85 2.99
C LEU A 237 -22.13 14.01 3.90
N ASN A 238 -21.57 15.19 3.70
CA ASN A 238 -21.86 16.38 4.51
C ASN A 238 -23.33 16.83 4.43
N VAL A 239 -23.98 16.57 3.30
CA VAL A 239 -25.41 16.87 3.11
C VAL A 239 -26.32 15.65 3.24
N LEU A 240 -25.75 14.49 3.70
CA LEU A 240 -26.48 13.23 3.90
C LEU A 240 -27.23 12.74 2.66
N ALA A 241 -26.72 13.02 1.47
CA ALA A 241 -27.32 12.63 0.20
C ALA A 241 -26.98 11.15 -0.14
N TRP A 242 -27.53 10.21 0.63
CA TRP A 242 -27.22 8.79 0.58
C TRP A 242 -27.33 8.13 -0.81
N PRO A 243 -28.36 8.44 -1.66
CA PRO A 243 -28.43 7.92 -3.01
C PRO A 243 -27.29 8.37 -3.93
N GLN A 244 -26.68 9.56 -3.67
CA GLN A 244 -25.50 10.02 -4.39
C GLN A 244 -24.25 9.30 -3.89
N VAL A 245 -24.12 9.10 -2.58
CA VAL A 245 -23.03 8.34 -1.95
C VAL A 245 -22.97 6.94 -2.53
N THR A 246 -24.11 6.27 -2.68
CA THR A 246 -24.18 4.92 -3.28
C THR A 246 -23.68 4.92 -4.71
N LEU A 247 -24.07 5.88 -5.53
CA LEU A 247 -23.58 5.98 -6.90
C LEU A 247 -22.06 6.21 -6.93
N ILE A 248 -21.54 7.08 -6.06
CA ILE A 248 -20.09 7.34 -5.95
C ILE A 248 -19.34 6.07 -5.57
N PHE A 249 -19.84 5.27 -4.63
CA PHE A 249 -19.23 3.99 -4.27
C PHE A 249 -19.21 3.00 -5.44
N ILE A 250 -20.31 2.92 -6.21
CA ILE A 250 -20.37 2.08 -7.41
C ILE A 250 -19.32 2.52 -8.43
N VAL A 251 -19.18 3.82 -8.66
CA VAL A 251 -18.18 4.38 -9.60
C VAL A 251 -16.76 4.14 -9.12
N ILE A 252 -16.48 4.31 -7.83
CA ILE A 252 -15.16 3.99 -7.24
C ILE A 252 -14.85 2.50 -7.43
N LEU A 253 -15.79 1.62 -7.08
CA LEU A 253 -15.62 0.18 -7.23
C LEU A 253 -15.35 -0.20 -8.71
N ALA A 254 -16.15 0.33 -9.64
CA ALA A 254 -15.97 0.09 -11.07
C ALA A 254 -14.58 0.56 -11.54
N THR A 255 -14.12 1.72 -11.08
CA THR A 255 -12.79 2.26 -11.41
C THR A 255 -11.67 1.36 -10.90
N VAL A 256 -11.78 0.87 -9.66
CA VAL A 256 -10.79 -0.05 -9.08
C VAL A 256 -10.77 -1.38 -9.82
N VAL A 257 -11.92 -1.95 -10.16
CA VAL A 257 -11.99 -3.21 -10.95
C VAL A 257 -11.36 -3.03 -12.33
N VAL A 258 -11.63 -1.91 -13.00
CA VAL A 258 -11.03 -1.60 -14.31
C VAL A 258 -9.52 -1.41 -14.18
N SER A 259 -9.04 -0.68 -13.17
CA SER A 259 -7.59 -0.48 -12.96
C SER A 259 -6.86 -1.78 -12.67
N GLU A 260 -7.45 -2.67 -11.88
CA GLU A 260 -6.89 -3.98 -11.56
C GLU A 260 -6.82 -4.87 -12.80
N TRP A 261 -7.87 -4.88 -13.63
CA TRP A 261 -7.88 -5.61 -14.89
C TRP A 261 -6.82 -5.10 -15.88
N VAL A 262 -6.70 -3.77 -16.04
CA VAL A 262 -5.64 -3.16 -16.87
C VAL A 262 -4.26 -3.54 -16.33
N SER A 263 -4.05 -3.40 -15.03
CA SER A 263 -2.80 -3.74 -14.35
C SER A 263 -2.43 -5.22 -14.54
N ALA A 264 -3.40 -6.14 -14.45
CA ALA A 264 -3.18 -7.56 -14.69
C ALA A 264 -2.78 -7.84 -16.15
N LYS A 265 -3.47 -7.23 -17.12
CA LYS A 265 -3.12 -7.38 -18.55
C LYS A 265 -1.73 -6.87 -18.89
N VAL A 266 -1.36 -5.69 -18.37
CA VAL A 266 -0.02 -5.13 -18.62
C VAL A 266 1.06 -6.03 -18.03
N ARG A 267 0.87 -6.53 -16.80
CA ARG A 267 1.82 -7.47 -16.20
C ARG A 267 2.01 -8.73 -17.03
N HIS A 268 0.93 -9.36 -17.50
CA HIS A 268 1.01 -10.53 -18.38
C HIS A 268 1.68 -10.27 -19.73
N ALA A 269 1.66 -9.03 -20.21
CA ALA A 269 2.31 -8.70 -21.47
C ALA A 269 3.81 -8.40 -21.32
N VAL A 270 4.28 -8.09 -20.10
CA VAL A 270 5.65 -7.66 -19.82
C VAL A 270 6.48 -8.77 -19.14
N ILE A 271 5.80 -9.65 -18.40
CA ILE A 271 6.40 -10.82 -17.73
C ILE A 271 6.01 -12.08 -18.46
#